data_2662868503d40a191ce932e2a75be54f
#
_entry.id   2662868503d40a191ce932e2a75be54f
#
_cell.length_a   1.000
_cell.length_b   1.000
_cell.length_c   1.000
_cell.angle_alpha   90.00
_cell.angle_beta   90.00
_cell.angle_gamma   90.00
#
_symmetry.space_group_name_H-M   'P 1'
#
loop_
_entity.id
_entity.type
_entity.pdbx_description
1 polymer ?
#
loop_
_entity_poly.entity_id
_entity_poly.type
_entity_poly.pdbx_seq_one_letter_code
_entity_poly.pdbx_strand_id
1 'polypeptide(L)'
;MLEERLDLSERRACRITDQHRSTQRHAGRSRDRDDALRARLRTLSREHPRWGYRKAWAYLREEGWTHNRKKIQRLWREEDLRVPQKRRKRRRLGSSTSPAAKLRALRPNHVWALDYQYDTTTDGRILKLLNVVDEHTREALAIEVERRIDADQTISVLDRIVSGRGKAPELLRMDNGPELTANALRDWCRFGGTGTSYIEPGSPWQNPFVESFNSRLRDEQLSVEAFDSLLEAKVVIEEWRNTYNTLRPHSSLGWKTPVAYAASWRSE
;
A
#
# COMPACT_ATOMS: atom_id res chain seq x y z
N MET A 1 -7.81 44.03 -17.68
CA MET A 1 -8.46 44.75 -16.53
C MET A 1 -7.95 46.15 -16.28
N LEU A 2 -6.62 46.40 -16.03
CA LEU A 2 -6.09 47.79 -15.92
C LEU A 2 -6.00 48.48 -17.27
N GLU A 3 -5.69 47.76 -18.33
CA GLU A 3 -5.66 48.25 -19.73
C GLU A 3 -7.03 48.74 -20.17
N GLU A 4 -8.08 47.96 -19.91
CA GLU A 4 -9.45 48.28 -20.31
C GLU A 4 -10.12 49.38 -19.43
N ARG A 5 -9.81 49.45 -18.16
CA ARG A 5 -10.43 50.41 -17.23
C ARG A 5 -9.79 51.77 -17.24
N LEU A 6 -8.51 51.89 -17.58
CA LEU A 6 -7.74 53.12 -17.47
C LEU A 6 -7.13 53.56 -18.80
N ASP A 7 -7.47 52.92 -19.92
CA ASP A 7 -6.90 53.17 -21.24
C ASP A 7 -5.37 53.28 -21.25
N LEU A 8 -4.73 52.37 -20.53
CA LEU A 8 -3.28 52.35 -20.37
C LEU A 8 -2.66 51.35 -21.34
N SER A 9 -1.53 51.75 -21.98
CA SER A 9 -0.76 50.78 -22.76
C SER A 9 -0.23 49.63 -21.88
N GLU A 10 -0.17 48.42 -22.42
CA GLU A 10 0.41 47.24 -21.78
C GLU A 10 1.74 47.51 -21.05
N ARG A 11 2.62 48.29 -21.71
CA ARG A 11 3.92 48.69 -21.15
C ARG A 11 3.80 49.49 -19.88
N ARG A 12 2.80 50.40 -19.82
CA ARG A 12 2.55 51.26 -18.66
C ARG A 12 1.87 50.51 -17.54
N ALA A 13 0.93 49.65 -17.88
CA ALA A 13 0.26 48.74 -16.94
C ALA A 13 1.26 47.78 -16.25
N CYS A 14 2.13 47.16 -17.02
CA CYS A 14 3.18 46.29 -16.48
C CYS A 14 4.17 47.00 -15.57
N ARG A 15 4.48 48.28 -15.88
CA ARG A 15 5.36 49.10 -15.02
C ARG A 15 4.69 49.47 -13.71
N ILE A 16 3.41 49.80 -13.72
CA ILE A 16 2.64 50.15 -12.52
C ILE A 16 2.48 48.94 -11.59
N THR A 17 2.28 47.75 -12.16
CA THR A 17 2.08 46.50 -11.38
C THR A 17 3.38 45.78 -11.05
N ASP A 18 4.53 46.33 -11.46
CA ASP A 18 5.86 45.66 -11.38
C ASP A 18 5.88 44.23 -11.98
N GLN A 19 5.07 44.01 -13.01
CA GLN A 19 4.94 42.74 -13.71
C GLN A 19 5.72 42.75 -15.02
N HIS A 20 6.58 41.71 -15.22
CA HIS A 20 7.31 41.60 -16.46
C HIS A 20 6.36 41.34 -17.65
N ARG A 21 6.57 42.00 -18.82
CA ARG A 21 5.71 41.89 -20.00
C ARG A 21 5.57 40.46 -20.52
N SER A 22 6.64 39.65 -20.42
CA SER A 22 6.56 38.25 -20.81
C SER A 22 5.60 37.46 -19.94
N THR A 23 5.46 37.80 -18.66
CA THR A 23 4.47 37.23 -17.73
C THR A 23 3.06 37.63 -18.11
N GLN A 24 2.87 38.91 -18.48
CA GLN A 24 1.57 39.45 -18.94
C GLN A 24 1.11 38.75 -20.24
N ARG A 25 2.03 38.55 -21.18
CA ARG A 25 1.77 37.91 -22.47
C ARG A 25 1.76 36.40 -22.39
N HIS A 26 2.07 35.83 -21.22
CA HIS A 26 2.04 34.39 -21.03
C HIS A 26 0.58 33.92 -21.07
N ALA A 27 0.13 33.57 -22.27
CA ALA A 27 -1.10 32.82 -22.41
C ALA A 27 -0.94 31.51 -21.63
N GLY A 28 -1.72 31.34 -20.56
CA GLY A 28 -1.71 30.10 -19.80
C GLY A 28 -1.85 28.94 -20.76
N ARG A 29 -0.98 27.94 -20.67
CA ARG A 29 -1.07 26.74 -21.50
C ARG A 29 -2.52 26.25 -21.44
N SER A 30 -3.14 26.15 -22.61
CA SER A 30 -4.53 25.73 -22.79
C SER A 30 -4.87 24.57 -21.83
N ARG A 31 -5.93 24.72 -21.04
CA ARG A 31 -6.48 23.65 -20.18
C ARG A 31 -6.80 22.39 -21.00
N ASP A 32 -7.17 22.57 -22.25
CA ASP A 32 -7.56 21.53 -23.22
C ASP A 32 -6.47 20.49 -23.44
N ARG A 33 -5.18 20.85 -23.30
CA ARG A 33 -4.06 19.91 -23.45
C ARG A 33 -3.98 18.90 -22.31
N ASP A 34 -4.60 19.15 -21.18
CA ASP A 34 -4.54 18.31 -19.99
C ASP A 34 -5.85 17.53 -19.75
N ASP A 35 -6.88 17.72 -20.58
CA ASP A 35 -8.22 17.19 -20.32
C ASP A 35 -8.28 15.65 -20.27
N ALA A 36 -7.61 14.99 -21.19
CA ALA A 36 -7.50 13.53 -21.17
C ALA A 36 -6.82 13.02 -19.88
N LEU A 37 -5.74 13.71 -19.47
CA LEU A 37 -5.04 13.37 -18.23
C LEU A 37 -5.89 13.66 -16.99
N ARG A 38 -6.62 14.77 -16.96
CA ARG A 38 -7.56 15.10 -15.88
C ARG A 38 -8.67 14.06 -15.75
N ALA A 39 -9.25 13.66 -16.89
CA ALA A 39 -10.25 12.60 -16.94
C ALA A 39 -9.70 11.28 -16.37
N ARG A 40 -8.49 10.86 -16.78
CA ARG A 40 -7.85 9.65 -16.26
C ARG A 40 -7.55 9.74 -14.77
N LEU A 41 -7.08 10.90 -14.27
CA LEU A 41 -6.84 11.12 -12.84
C LEU A 41 -8.12 11.03 -12.00
N ARG A 42 -9.24 11.57 -12.49
CA ARG A 42 -10.56 11.45 -11.84
C ARG A 42 -11.02 9.99 -11.78
N THR A 43 -10.90 9.26 -12.88
CA THR A 43 -11.22 7.83 -12.94
C THR A 43 -10.37 7.03 -11.94
N LEU A 44 -9.05 7.22 -11.96
CA LEU A 44 -8.13 6.55 -11.05
C LEU A 44 -8.43 6.86 -9.56
N SER A 45 -8.84 8.09 -9.26
CA SER A 45 -9.23 8.45 -7.90
C SER A 45 -10.52 7.79 -7.42
N ARG A 46 -11.45 7.47 -8.35
CA ARG A 46 -12.67 6.70 -8.05
C ARG A 46 -12.37 5.22 -7.87
N GLU A 47 -11.53 4.65 -8.75
CA GLU A 47 -11.08 3.26 -8.66
C GLU A 47 -10.29 2.99 -7.39
N HIS A 48 -9.49 3.98 -6.96
CA HIS A 48 -8.60 3.87 -5.80
C HIS A 48 -8.69 5.11 -4.89
N PRO A 49 -9.76 5.28 -4.11
CA PRO A 49 -10.03 6.51 -3.34
C PRO A 49 -8.96 6.86 -2.31
N ARG A 50 -8.19 5.86 -1.87
CA ARG A 50 -7.12 6.03 -0.87
C ARG A 50 -5.73 6.21 -1.47
N TRP A 51 -5.63 6.30 -2.81
CA TRP A 51 -4.36 6.59 -3.46
C TRP A 51 -4.14 8.10 -3.58
N GLY A 52 -2.91 8.55 -3.29
CA GLY A 52 -2.51 9.93 -3.52
C GLY A 52 -1.75 10.08 -4.85
N TYR A 53 -1.52 11.32 -5.28
CA TYR A 53 -0.87 11.67 -6.54
C TYR A 53 0.45 10.92 -6.83
N ARG A 54 1.19 10.48 -5.79
CA ARG A 54 2.45 9.76 -5.98
C ARG A 54 2.23 8.35 -6.55
N LYS A 55 1.23 7.63 -6.03
CA LYS A 55 0.82 6.34 -6.56
C LYS A 55 0.18 6.51 -7.93
N ALA A 56 -0.70 7.49 -8.10
CA ALA A 56 -1.30 7.83 -9.38
C ALA A 56 -0.23 8.12 -10.46
N TRP A 57 0.81 8.89 -10.12
CA TRP A 57 1.92 9.13 -11.04
C TRP A 57 2.66 7.86 -11.43
N ALA A 58 2.98 6.99 -10.47
CA ALA A 58 3.70 5.75 -10.74
C ALA A 58 2.85 4.80 -11.60
N TYR A 59 1.57 4.65 -11.28
CA TYR A 59 0.62 3.85 -12.03
C TYR A 59 0.44 4.34 -13.48
N LEU A 60 0.26 5.64 -13.68
CA LEU A 60 0.14 6.24 -15.01
C LEU A 60 1.39 6.03 -15.87
N ARG A 61 2.56 5.92 -15.29
CA ARG A 61 3.79 5.61 -16.04
C ARG A 61 3.77 4.19 -16.62
N GLU A 62 3.23 3.22 -15.90
CA GLU A 62 3.03 1.85 -16.40
C GLU A 62 1.97 1.83 -17.53
N GLU A 63 0.98 2.74 -17.49
CA GLU A 63 0.03 2.96 -18.60
C GLU A 63 0.65 3.72 -19.80
N GLY A 64 1.93 4.13 -19.75
CA GLY A 64 2.61 4.82 -20.84
C GLY A 64 2.53 6.36 -20.79
N TRP A 65 1.95 6.96 -19.73
CA TRP A 65 1.93 8.41 -19.59
C TRP A 65 3.30 8.96 -19.16
N THR A 66 3.90 9.83 -19.98
CA THR A 66 5.26 10.37 -19.74
C THR A 66 5.30 11.66 -18.94
N HIS A 67 4.26 11.96 -18.17
CA HIS A 67 4.15 13.24 -17.47
C HIS A 67 4.99 13.29 -16.18
N ASN A 68 5.56 14.48 -15.92
CA ASN A 68 6.34 14.75 -14.71
C ASN A 68 5.43 14.68 -13.46
N ARG A 69 5.96 14.13 -12.38
CA ARG A 69 5.29 14.03 -11.08
C ARG A 69 4.75 15.38 -10.57
N LYS A 70 5.47 16.49 -10.81
CA LYS A 70 5.02 17.84 -10.42
C LYS A 70 3.74 18.23 -11.18
N LYS A 71 3.61 17.86 -12.47
CA LYS A 71 2.39 18.12 -13.25
C LYS A 71 1.22 17.31 -12.69
N ILE A 72 1.41 16.01 -12.41
CA ILE A 72 0.37 15.17 -11.80
C ILE A 72 -0.05 15.74 -10.44
N GLN A 73 0.90 16.16 -9.58
CA GLN A 73 0.59 16.77 -8.28
C GLN A 73 -0.23 18.04 -8.42
N ARG A 74 0.08 18.90 -9.41
CA ARG A 74 -0.67 20.12 -9.67
C ARG A 74 -2.10 19.82 -10.09
N LEU A 75 -2.27 18.95 -11.11
CA LEU A 75 -3.59 18.55 -11.61
C LEU A 75 -4.42 17.86 -10.52
N TRP A 76 -3.80 16.95 -9.75
CA TRP A 76 -4.45 16.26 -8.62
C TRP A 76 -5.03 17.24 -7.59
N ARG A 77 -4.33 18.35 -7.37
CA ARG A 77 -4.77 19.41 -6.47
C ARG A 77 -5.84 20.30 -7.08
N GLU A 78 -5.71 20.65 -8.37
CA GLU A 78 -6.68 21.44 -9.12
C GLU A 78 -8.03 20.72 -9.26
N GLU A 79 -8.03 19.37 -9.37
CA GLU A 79 -9.22 18.52 -9.43
C GLU A 79 -9.78 18.15 -8.04
N ASP A 80 -9.20 18.67 -6.97
CA ASP A 80 -9.56 18.40 -5.55
C ASP A 80 -9.56 16.90 -5.17
N LEU A 81 -8.70 16.10 -5.79
CA LEU A 81 -8.55 14.66 -5.55
C LEU A 81 -7.70 14.32 -4.30
N ARG A 82 -7.52 15.29 -3.39
CA ARG A 82 -6.65 15.11 -2.23
C ARG A 82 -7.24 14.13 -1.23
N VAL A 83 -6.45 13.10 -0.90
CA VAL A 83 -6.79 12.18 0.20
C VAL A 83 -6.50 12.87 1.53
N PRO A 84 -7.42 12.86 2.51
CA PRO A 84 -7.17 13.41 3.84
C PRO A 84 -5.93 12.79 4.48
N GLN A 85 -5.04 13.65 4.97
CA GLN A 85 -3.83 13.16 5.63
C GLN A 85 -4.17 12.61 7.01
N LYS A 86 -3.71 11.39 7.31
CA LYS A 86 -3.75 10.87 8.69
C LYS A 86 -2.92 11.80 9.57
N ARG A 87 -3.50 12.29 10.68
CA ARG A 87 -2.74 13.08 11.67
C ARG A 87 -1.54 12.27 12.13
N ARG A 88 -0.33 12.84 12.00
CA ARG A 88 0.89 12.22 12.52
C ARG A 88 0.74 12.07 14.04
N LYS A 89 0.72 10.83 14.53
CA LYS A 89 0.89 10.59 15.97
C LYS A 89 2.24 11.19 16.36
N ARG A 90 2.30 11.98 17.46
CA ARG A 90 3.55 12.49 17.99
C ARG A 90 4.47 11.29 18.24
N ARG A 91 5.63 11.29 17.59
CA ARG A 91 6.65 10.26 17.78
C ARG A 91 7.14 10.37 19.22
N ARG A 92 6.88 9.36 20.06
CA ARG A 92 7.57 9.26 21.34
C ARG A 92 9.03 9.03 21.02
N LEU A 93 9.89 9.95 21.46
CA LEU A 93 11.34 9.81 21.43
C LEU A 93 11.72 8.80 22.52
N GLY A 94 11.75 7.53 22.16
CA GLY A 94 12.33 6.46 22.95
C GLY A 94 13.50 5.88 22.17
N SER A 95 14.66 5.80 22.76
CA SER A 95 15.81 5.10 22.20
C SER A 95 15.53 3.59 22.23
N SER A 96 15.12 3.01 21.09
CA SER A 96 15.04 1.57 20.95
C SER A 96 16.42 1.02 20.61
N THR A 97 17.08 0.42 21.58
CA THR A 97 18.29 -0.39 21.39
C THR A 97 17.98 -1.87 21.16
N SER A 98 16.75 -2.19 20.69
CA SER A 98 16.32 -3.58 20.54
C SER A 98 17.08 -4.30 19.42
N PRO A 99 17.65 -5.50 19.70
CA PRO A 99 18.31 -6.36 18.71
C PRO A 99 17.40 -6.84 17.57
N ALA A 100 16.08 -6.86 17.77
CA ALA A 100 15.10 -7.31 16.79
C ALA A 100 15.02 -6.44 15.52
N ALA A 101 15.54 -5.20 15.56
CA ALA A 101 15.69 -4.37 14.37
C ALA A 101 16.74 -4.91 13.38
N LYS A 102 17.48 -5.97 13.71
CA LYS A 102 18.61 -6.47 12.93
C LYS A 102 18.25 -7.51 11.87
N LEU A 103 17.11 -8.20 11.98
CA LEU A 103 16.73 -9.21 11.00
C LEU A 103 15.98 -8.57 9.84
N ARG A 104 16.70 -8.14 8.81
CA ARG A 104 16.13 -7.64 7.56
C ARG A 104 16.06 -8.77 6.53
N ALA A 105 14.92 -8.94 5.89
CA ALA A 105 14.79 -9.87 4.77
C ALA A 105 15.71 -9.45 3.61
N LEU A 106 16.57 -10.36 3.15
CA LEU A 106 17.61 -10.10 2.16
C LEU A 106 17.22 -10.53 0.75
N ARG A 107 16.28 -11.47 0.62
CA ARG A 107 15.84 -12.08 -0.64
C ARG A 107 14.39 -12.56 -0.53
N PRO A 108 13.72 -12.86 -1.66
CA PRO A 108 12.40 -13.50 -1.64
C PRO A 108 12.40 -14.78 -0.84
N ASN A 109 11.34 -15.06 -0.12
CA ASN A 109 11.18 -16.21 0.78
C ASN A 109 12.22 -16.31 1.91
N HIS A 110 12.94 -15.23 2.24
CA HIS A 110 13.80 -15.22 3.41
C HIS A 110 12.97 -15.11 4.71
N VAL A 111 12.07 -14.15 4.78
CA VAL A 111 11.21 -13.96 5.95
C VAL A 111 9.77 -13.77 5.49
N TRP A 112 8.87 -14.63 5.98
CA TRP A 112 7.44 -14.37 5.89
C TRP A 112 6.93 -13.87 7.24
N ALA A 113 6.18 -12.78 7.20
CA ALA A 113 5.54 -12.20 8.39
C ALA A 113 4.06 -12.56 8.40
N LEU A 114 3.59 -13.06 9.56
CA LEU A 114 2.20 -13.42 9.82
C LEU A 114 1.60 -12.51 10.87
N ASP A 115 0.33 -12.21 10.71
CA ASP A 115 -0.46 -11.53 11.74
C ASP A 115 -1.96 -11.75 11.51
N TYR A 116 -2.72 -11.71 12.61
CA TYR A 116 -4.18 -11.74 12.55
C TYR A 116 -4.76 -10.32 12.58
N GLN A 117 -5.78 -10.13 11.77
CA GLN A 117 -6.58 -8.90 11.75
C GLN A 117 -8.05 -9.26 11.88
N TYR A 118 -8.84 -8.37 12.48
CA TYR A 118 -10.25 -8.60 12.72
C TYR A 118 -11.10 -7.52 12.07
N ASP A 119 -12.27 -7.94 11.58
CA ASP A 119 -13.34 -7.08 11.10
C ASP A 119 -14.71 -7.70 11.44
N THR A 120 -15.79 -7.13 10.94
CA THR A 120 -17.13 -7.66 11.13
C THR A 120 -17.95 -7.54 9.86
N THR A 121 -18.89 -8.47 9.67
CA THR A 121 -19.97 -8.32 8.69
C THR A 121 -21.05 -7.38 9.23
N THR A 122 -21.93 -6.89 8.36
CA THR A 122 -23.03 -5.94 8.69
C THR A 122 -23.96 -6.46 9.80
N ASP A 123 -24.10 -7.79 9.91
CA ASP A 123 -24.84 -8.47 10.99
C ASP A 123 -24.06 -8.56 12.33
N GLY A 124 -22.87 -7.92 12.42
CA GLY A 124 -22.04 -7.88 13.62
C GLY A 124 -21.20 -9.12 13.88
N ARG A 125 -21.22 -10.12 13.00
CA ARG A 125 -20.43 -11.36 13.17
C ARG A 125 -18.97 -11.12 12.81
N ILE A 126 -18.06 -11.64 13.62
CA ILE A 126 -16.62 -11.45 13.47
C ILE A 126 -16.10 -12.09 12.17
N LEU A 127 -15.21 -11.36 11.51
CA LEU A 127 -14.30 -11.84 10.48
C LEU A 127 -12.89 -11.87 11.05
N LYS A 128 -12.23 -13.02 11.00
CA LYS A 128 -10.81 -13.20 11.35
C LYS A 128 -10.02 -13.35 10.06
N LEU A 129 -9.01 -12.53 9.88
CA LEU A 129 -8.15 -12.52 8.71
C LEU A 129 -6.74 -12.97 9.13
N LEU A 130 -6.18 -13.96 8.44
CA LEU A 130 -4.77 -14.31 8.54
C LEU A 130 -4.02 -13.67 7.36
N ASN A 131 -3.15 -12.73 7.66
CA ASN A 131 -2.32 -12.05 6.67
C ASN A 131 -0.92 -12.67 6.66
N VAL A 132 -0.46 -13.08 5.48
CA VAL A 132 0.89 -13.61 5.26
C VAL A 132 1.59 -12.76 4.20
N VAL A 133 2.74 -12.17 4.54
CA VAL A 133 3.47 -11.23 3.67
C VAL A 133 4.94 -11.63 3.57
N ASP A 134 5.48 -11.65 2.36
CA ASP A 134 6.93 -11.73 2.15
C ASP A 134 7.56 -10.36 2.47
N GLU A 135 8.44 -10.31 3.47
CA GLU A 135 9.03 -9.05 3.91
C GLU A 135 9.97 -8.42 2.89
N HIS A 136 10.56 -9.19 2.00
CA HIS A 136 11.47 -8.65 0.98
C HIS A 136 10.71 -8.08 -0.21
N THR A 137 9.83 -8.89 -0.80
CA THR A 137 9.08 -8.52 -2.01
C THR A 137 7.85 -7.68 -1.72
N ARG A 138 7.37 -7.64 -0.47
CA ARG A 138 6.10 -7.03 -0.06
C ARG A 138 4.86 -7.72 -0.64
N GLU A 139 5.02 -8.87 -1.26
CA GLU A 139 3.88 -9.65 -1.75
C GLU A 139 2.98 -10.06 -0.58
N ALA A 140 1.68 -9.82 -0.71
CA ALA A 140 0.67 -10.44 0.13
C ALA A 140 0.46 -11.87 -0.36
N LEU A 141 1.10 -12.83 0.31
CA LEU A 141 1.10 -14.24 -0.08
C LEU A 141 -0.26 -14.87 0.13
N ALA A 142 -0.93 -14.51 1.22
CA ALA A 142 -2.31 -14.88 1.51
C ALA A 142 -3.00 -13.83 2.37
N ILE A 143 -4.31 -13.72 2.21
CA ILE A 143 -5.26 -13.14 3.17
C ILE A 143 -6.37 -14.17 3.32
N GLU A 144 -6.28 -15.03 4.32
CA GLU A 144 -7.35 -16.00 4.60
C GLU A 144 -8.40 -15.33 5.45
N VAL A 145 -9.67 -15.43 5.07
CA VAL A 145 -10.80 -14.80 5.77
C VAL A 145 -11.76 -15.86 6.22
N GLU A 146 -11.95 -16.00 7.53
CA GLU A 146 -12.86 -16.96 8.13
C GLU A 146 -13.56 -16.38 9.38
N ARG A 147 -14.55 -17.09 9.90
CA ARG A 147 -15.14 -16.76 11.19
C ARG A 147 -14.20 -17.12 12.34
N ARG A 148 -13.43 -18.18 12.17
CA ARG A 148 -12.40 -18.65 13.09
C ARG A 148 -11.23 -19.17 12.25
N ILE A 149 -10.04 -18.98 12.71
CA ILE A 149 -8.82 -19.56 12.13
C ILE A 149 -8.01 -20.08 13.32
N ASP A 150 -7.78 -21.38 13.33
CA ASP A 150 -6.94 -22.07 14.30
C ASP A 150 -5.54 -22.37 13.74
N ALA A 151 -4.73 -23.13 14.49
CA ALA A 151 -3.39 -23.50 14.08
C ALA A 151 -3.36 -24.40 12.84
N ASP A 152 -4.29 -25.36 12.74
CA ASP A 152 -4.34 -26.31 11.61
C ASP A 152 -4.75 -25.59 10.32
N GLN A 153 -5.70 -24.66 10.41
CA GLN A 153 -6.07 -23.82 9.27
C GLN A 153 -4.92 -22.91 8.86
N THR A 154 -4.16 -22.37 9.83
CA THR A 154 -2.95 -21.59 9.55
C THR A 154 -1.90 -22.41 8.80
N ILE A 155 -1.66 -23.64 9.22
CA ILE A 155 -0.75 -24.58 8.55
C ILE A 155 -1.24 -24.86 7.12
N SER A 156 -2.53 -25.13 6.93
CA SER A 156 -3.10 -25.38 5.60
C SER A 156 -2.89 -24.19 4.65
N VAL A 157 -2.98 -22.96 5.15
CA VAL A 157 -2.68 -21.74 4.38
C VAL A 157 -1.20 -21.69 4.01
N LEU A 158 -0.30 -21.99 4.95
CA LEU A 158 1.15 -22.00 4.69
C LEU A 158 1.53 -23.08 3.68
N ASP A 159 0.99 -24.28 3.78
CA ASP A 159 1.22 -25.37 2.83
C ASP A 159 0.76 -25.03 1.42
N ARG A 160 -0.39 -24.36 1.30
CA ARG A 160 -0.90 -23.84 0.02
C ARG A 160 0.07 -22.83 -0.59
N ILE A 161 0.62 -21.92 0.22
CA ILE A 161 1.61 -20.94 -0.25
C ILE A 161 2.89 -21.65 -0.68
N VAL A 162 3.40 -22.58 0.12
CA VAL A 162 4.62 -23.36 -0.18
C VAL A 162 4.45 -24.15 -1.47
N SER A 163 3.31 -24.83 -1.65
CA SER A 163 3.00 -25.56 -2.89
C SER A 163 3.00 -24.65 -4.11
N GLY A 164 2.40 -23.49 -4.01
CA GLY A 164 2.34 -22.51 -5.12
C GLY A 164 3.68 -21.85 -5.45
N ARG A 165 4.55 -21.69 -4.45
CA ARG A 165 5.87 -21.04 -4.62
C ARG A 165 7.01 -22.04 -4.85
N GLY A 166 6.80 -23.31 -4.56
CA GLY A 166 7.81 -24.38 -4.62
C GLY A 166 8.90 -24.27 -3.54
N LYS A 167 8.73 -23.35 -2.57
CA LYS A 167 9.72 -23.09 -1.51
C LYS A 167 9.07 -22.58 -0.24
N ALA A 168 9.47 -23.15 0.90
CA ALA A 168 9.13 -22.61 2.22
C ALA A 168 10.00 -21.38 2.57
N PRO A 169 9.57 -20.54 3.52
CA PRO A 169 10.40 -19.44 4.01
C PRO A 169 11.55 -19.98 4.85
N GLU A 170 12.63 -19.22 4.92
CA GLU A 170 13.73 -19.54 5.84
C GLU A 170 13.37 -19.19 7.29
N LEU A 171 12.58 -18.12 7.47
CA LEU A 171 12.11 -17.66 8.76
C LEU A 171 10.64 -17.26 8.70
N LEU A 172 9.90 -17.65 9.72
CA LEU A 172 8.53 -17.24 9.95
C LEU A 172 8.49 -16.27 11.12
N ARG A 173 8.09 -15.02 10.86
CA ARG A 173 7.93 -14.00 11.89
C ARG A 173 6.47 -13.85 12.28
N MET A 174 6.19 -13.97 13.57
CA MET A 174 4.83 -13.95 14.10
C MET A 174 4.84 -13.43 15.54
N ASP A 175 3.67 -13.01 16.02
CA ASP A 175 3.48 -12.68 17.43
C ASP A 175 3.35 -13.96 18.29
N ASN A 176 3.21 -13.76 19.60
CA ASN A 176 3.03 -14.86 20.55
C ASN A 176 1.54 -15.18 20.80
N GLY A 177 0.68 -14.97 19.81
CA GLY A 177 -0.72 -15.38 19.90
C GLY A 177 -0.87 -16.89 20.11
N PRO A 178 -1.89 -17.36 20.83
CA PRO A 178 -2.05 -18.78 21.15
C PRO A 178 -2.11 -19.67 19.92
N GLU A 179 -2.71 -19.21 18.85
CA GLU A 179 -2.79 -19.95 17.57
C GLU A 179 -1.45 -20.04 16.85
N LEU A 180 -0.56 -19.05 17.06
CA LEU A 180 0.77 -19.00 16.44
C LEU A 180 1.87 -19.64 17.30
N THR A 181 1.59 -19.87 18.58
CA THR A 181 2.49 -20.61 19.48
C THR A 181 2.14 -22.08 19.63
N ALA A 182 1.09 -22.57 18.94
CA ALA A 182 0.65 -23.94 18.99
C ALA A 182 1.77 -24.92 18.55
N ASN A 183 1.83 -26.08 19.20
CA ASN A 183 2.82 -27.09 18.90
C ASN A 183 2.80 -27.51 17.42
N ALA A 184 1.61 -27.62 16.83
CA ALA A 184 1.46 -27.98 15.42
C ALA A 184 2.21 -27.01 14.48
N LEU A 185 2.17 -25.70 14.72
CA LEU A 185 2.90 -24.72 13.91
C LEU A 185 4.41 -24.80 14.15
N ARG A 186 4.84 -25.07 15.38
CA ARG A 186 6.26 -25.33 15.69
C ARG A 186 6.78 -26.58 14.97
N ASP A 187 6.00 -27.65 14.96
CA ASP A 187 6.34 -28.88 14.25
C ASP A 187 6.40 -28.65 12.74
N TRP A 188 5.45 -27.91 12.18
CA TRP A 188 5.47 -27.50 10.77
C TRP A 188 6.78 -26.75 10.42
N CYS A 189 7.16 -25.78 11.23
CA CYS A 189 8.42 -25.05 11.04
C CYS A 189 9.63 -25.98 11.12
N ARG A 190 9.66 -26.88 12.10
CA ARG A 190 10.75 -27.85 12.32
C ARG A 190 10.88 -28.82 11.14
N PHE A 191 9.79 -29.41 10.68
CA PHE A 191 9.80 -30.36 9.57
C PHE A 191 10.08 -29.67 8.23
N GLY A 192 9.60 -28.45 8.04
CA GLY A 192 9.85 -27.65 6.84
C GLY A 192 11.24 -26.99 6.79
N GLY A 193 12.08 -27.14 7.81
CA GLY A 193 13.38 -26.47 7.89
C GLY A 193 13.27 -24.95 8.04
N THR A 194 12.12 -24.46 8.49
CA THR A 194 11.83 -23.04 8.67
C THR A 194 12.16 -22.62 10.09
N GLY A 195 12.99 -21.61 10.27
CA GLY A 195 13.22 -20.99 11.59
C GLY A 195 12.02 -20.15 12.04
N THR A 196 11.86 -20.05 13.36
CA THR A 196 10.82 -19.17 13.94
C THR A 196 11.45 -17.92 14.53
N SER A 197 10.86 -16.75 14.26
CA SER A 197 11.25 -15.46 14.84
C SER A 197 10.05 -14.89 15.58
N TYR A 198 9.91 -15.28 16.84
CA TYR A 198 8.87 -14.70 17.70
C TYR A 198 9.23 -13.28 18.09
N ILE A 199 8.25 -12.39 18.05
CA ILE A 199 8.36 -11.03 18.58
C ILE A 199 8.10 -11.04 20.08
N GLU A 200 8.79 -10.17 20.82
CA GLU A 200 8.56 -10.02 22.25
C GLU A 200 7.13 -9.54 22.53
N PRO A 201 6.46 -10.06 23.57
CA PRO A 201 5.13 -9.58 23.97
C PRO A 201 5.12 -8.07 24.16
N GLY A 202 4.16 -7.37 23.54
CA GLY A 202 4.05 -5.91 23.61
C GLY A 202 5.04 -5.13 22.73
N SER A 203 5.76 -5.80 21.83
CA SER A 203 6.75 -5.19 20.93
C SER A 203 6.30 -5.20 19.46
N PRO A 204 5.18 -4.56 19.10
CA PRO A 204 4.65 -4.56 17.72
C PRO A 204 5.65 -4.02 16.70
N TRP A 205 6.55 -3.10 17.10
CA TRP A 205 7.62 -2.59 16.23
C TRP A 205 8.58 -3.67 15.70
N GLN A 206 8.53 -4.88 16.22
CA GLN A 206 9.33 -6.01 15.75
C GLN A 206 8.71 -6.71 14.54
N ASN A 207 7.42 -6.44 14.20
CA ASN A 207 6.74 -6.94 12.99
C ASN A 207 6.22 -5.81 12.07
N PRO A 208 7.08 -4.83 11.71
CA PRO A 208 6.64 -3.59 11.06
C PRO A 208 6.07 -3.80 9.65
N PHE A 209 6.41 -4.91 9.01
CA PHE A 209 6.01 -5.18 7.62
C PHE A 209 4.56 -5.62 7.52
N VAL A 210 4.17 -6.62 8.29
CA VAL A 210 2.78 -7.07 8.31
C VAL A 210 1.87 -6.03 8.98
N GLU A 211 2.34 -5.31 10.00
CA GLU A 211 1.58 -4.20 10.58
C GLU A 211 1.33 -3.07 9.57
N SER A 212 2.37 -2.73 8.79
CA SER A 212 2.22 -1.76 7.70
C SER A 212 1.24 -2.26 6.64
N PHE A 213 1.26 -3.56 6.33
CA PHE A 213 0.32 -4.21 5.42
C PHE A 213 -1.09 -4.16 5.99
N ASN A 214 -1.33 -4.59 7.23
CA ASN A 214 -2.62 -4.56 7.91
C ASN A 214 -3.22 -3.15 7.94
N SER A 215 -2.37 -2.14 8.19
CA SER A 215 -2.79 -0.74 8.12
C SER A 215 -3.24 -0.32 6.72
N ARG A 216 -2.66 -0.89 5.65
CA ARG A 216 -3.08 -0.62 4.27
C ARG A 216 -4.38 -1.33 3.94
N LEU A 217 -4.48 -2.60 4.28
CA LEU A 217 -5.72 -3.37 4.11
C LEU A 217 -6.88 -2.67 4.84
N ARG A 218 -6.67 -2.25 6.09
CA ARG A 218 -7.67 -1.49 6.84
C ARG A 218 -8.05 -0.18 6.16
N ASP A 219 -7.08 0.62 5.72
CA ASP A 219 -7.30 1.94 5.16
C ASP A 219 -7.89 1.90 3.74
N GLU A 220 -7.45 0.95 2.92
CA GLU A 220 -7.78 0.90 1.49
C GLU A 220 -8.99 0.00 1.20
N GLN A 221 -9.35 -0.94 2.11
CA GLN A 221 -10.44 -1.90 1.91
C GLN A 221 -11.40 -1.96 3.10
N LEU A 222 -10.97 -2.43 4.27
CA LEU A 222 -11.87 -2.74 5.39
C LEU A 222 -12.60 -1.52 5.99
N SER A 223 -12.08 -0.30 5.80
CA SER A 223 -12.75 0.94 6.24
C SER A 223 -13.56 1.60 5.12
N VAL A 224 -13.59 1.03 3.94
CA VAL A 224 -14.28 1.57 2.76
C VAL A 224 -15.50 0.72 2.44
N GLU A 225 -15.38 -0.60 2.60
CA GLU A 225 -16.42 -1.58 2.30
C GLU A 225 -17.06 -2.12 3.57
N ALA A 226 -18.35 -2.39 3.50
CA ALA A 226 -19.11 -3.14 4.50
C ALA A 226 -19.53 -4.48 3.89
N PHE A 227 -19.23 -5.59 4.55
CA PHE A 227 -19.48 -6.94 4.02
C PHE A 227 -20.78 -7.50 4.58
N ASP A 228 -21.70 -7.92 3.72
CA ASP A 228 -22.96 -8.55 4.13
C ASP A 228 -22.79 -10.03 4.48
N SER A 229 -21.78 -10.68 3.94
CA SER A 229 -21.51 -12.10 4.18
C SER A 229 -20.02 -12.44 4.25
N LEU A 230 -19.70 -13.61 4.80
CA LEU A 230 -18.35 -14.16 4.79
C LEU A 230 -17.85 -14.40 3.35
N LEU A 231 -18.74 -14.89 2.46
CA LEU A 231 -18.37 -15.17 1.06
C LEU A 231 -18.00 -13.88 0.33
N GLU A 232 -18.79 -12.85 0.50
CA GLU A 232 -18.49 -11.53 -0.08
C GLU A 232 -17.16 -11.00 0.44
N ALA A 233 -16.92 -11.03 1.76
CA ALA A 233 -15.65 -10.61 2.34
C ALA A 233 -14.46 -11.37 1.74
N LYS A 234 -14.57 -12.69 1.55
CA LYS A 234 -13.54 -13.52 0.91
C LYS A 234 -13.24 -13.05 -0.52
N VAL A 235 -14.28 -12.85 -1.33
CA VAL A 235 -14.13 -12.46 -2.74
C VAL A 235 -13.51 -11.07 -2.86
N VAL A 236 -14.06 -10.10 -2.15
CA VAL A 236 -13.65 -8.69 -2.25
C VAL A 236 -12.25 -8.47 -1.68
N ILE A 237 -11.90 -9.14 -0.57
CA ILE A 237 -10.56 -9.04 0.03
C ILE A 237 -9.51 -9.74 -0.85
N GLU A 238 -9.86 -10.86 -1.50
CA GLU A 238 -8.95 -11.54 -2.43
C GLU A 238 -8.71 -10.70 -3.70
N GLU A 239 -9.72 -10.01 -4.22
CA GLU A 239 -9.58 -9.07 -5.33
C GLU A 239 -8.66 -7.90 -4.93
N TRP A 240 -8.83 -7.37 -3.71
CA TRP A 240 -7.93 -6.35 -3.20
C TRP A 240 -6.49 -6.88 -3.07
N ARG A 241 -6.28 -8.12 -2.59
CA ARG A 241 -4.95 -8.75 -2.51
C ARG A 241 -4.30 -8.84 -3.89
N ASN A 242 -5.05 -9.23 -4.90
CA ASN A 242 -4.58 -9.28 -6.28
C ASN A 242 -4.19 -7.88 -6.78
N THR A 243 -5.03 -6.87 -6.58
CA THR A 243 -4.75 -5.47 -6.91
C THR A 243 -3.52 -4.95 -6.15
N TYR A 244 -3.39 -5.27 -4.87
CA TYR A 244 -2.23 -4.90 -4.05
C TYR A 244 -0.93 -5.47 -4.62
N ASN A 245 -0.92 -6.71 -5.08
CA ASN A 245 0.25 -7.38 -5.62
C ASN A 245 0.60 -6.95 -7.05
N THR A 246 -0.41 -6.74 -7.89
CA THR A 246 -0.22 -6.58 -9.35
C THR A 246 -0.31 -5.15 -9.85
N LEU A 247 -1.09 -4.29 -9.18
CA LEU A 247 -1.37 -2.94 -9.66
C LEU A 247 -0.86 -1.83 -8.73
N ARG A 248 -0.78 -2.09 -7.42
CA ARG A 248 -0.45 -1.07 -6.44
C ARG A 248 1.04 -0.73 -6.40
N PRO A 249 1.46 0.52 -6.75
CA PRO A 249 2.87 0.92 -6.68
C PRO A 249 3.35 1.07 -5.22
N HIS A 250 4.56 0.57 -4.94
CA HIS A 250 5.20 0.64 -3.63
C HIS A 250 6.44 1.51 -3.64
N SER A 251 6.45 2.58 -2.84
CA SER A 251 7.59 3.50 -2.77
C SER A 251 8.87 2.83 -2.25
N SER A 252 8.73 1.82 -1.38
CA SER A 252 9.87 1.04 -0.87
C SER A 252 10.47 0.08 -1.90
N LEU A 253 9.76 -0.19 -2.99
CA LEU A 253 10.19 -1.05 -4.10
C LEU A 253 10.52 -0.23 -5.36
N GLY A 254 10.90 1.04 -5.20
CA GLY A 254 11.17 1.92 -6.33
C GLY A 254 9.94 2.20 -7.19
N TRP A 255 8.76 2.18 -6.62
CA TRP A 255 7.44 2.34 -7.27
C TRP A 255 6.98 1.15 -8.12
N LYS A 256 7.73 0.05 -8.14
CA LYS A 256 7.25 -1.22 -8.72
C LYS A 256 6.11 -1.80 -7.87
N THR A 257 5.29 -2.64 -8.50
CA THR A 257 4.36 -3.50 -7.78
C THR A 257 5.11 -4.66 -7.10
N PRO A 258 4.57 -5.30 -6.05
CA PRO A 258 5.20 -6.46 -5.41
C PRO A 258 5.58 -7.57 -6.38
N VAL A 259 4.66 -7.96 -7.28
CA VAL A 259 4.91 -9.00 -8.28
C VAL A 259 6.00 -8.59 -9.27
N ALA A 260 5.99 -7.36 -9.78
CA ALA A 260 7.02 -6.87 -10.70
C ALA A 260 8.40 -6.80 -10.02
N TYR A 261 8.43 -6.45 -8.73
CA TYR A 261 9.67 -6.48 -7.96
C TYR A 261 10.17 -7.91 -7.73
N ALA A 262 9.29 -8.84 -7.34
CA ALA A 262 9.65 -10.25 -7.16
C ALA A 262 10.16 -10.88 -8.46
N ALA A 263 9.55 -10.56 -9.60
CA ALA A 263 9.99 -11.05 -10.91
C ALA A 263 11.41 -10.60 -11.26
N SER A 264 11.82 -9.38 -10.86
CA SER A 264 13.20 -8.91 -11.10
C SER A 264 14.28 -9.71 -10.36
N TRP A 265 13.93 -10.45 -9.31
CA TRP A 265 14.83 -11.34 -8.56
C TRP A 265 14.92 -12.76 -9.12
N ARG A 266 13.97 -13.16 -9.97
CA ARG A 266 13.99 -14.48 -10.63
C ARG A 266 14.86 -14.47 -11.87
N SER A 267 15.23 -13.30 -12.36
CA SER A 267 16.03 -13.10 -13.58
C SER A 267 17.52 -12.94 -13.30
N GLU A 268 17.92 -12.90 -12.02
CA GLU A 268 19.30 -12.92 -11.54
C GLU A 268 19.65 -14.34 -11.03
#